data_8de309b0c57aa852da79c2de44b0fac5
#
_entry.id   8de309b0c57aa852da79c2de44b0fac5
#
_cell.length_a   1.000
_cell.length_b   1.000
_cell.length_c   1.000
_cell.angle_alpha   90.00
_cell.angle_beta   90.00
_cell.angle_gamma   90.00
#
_symmetry.space_group_name_H-M   'P 1'
#
loop_
_entity.id
_entity.type
_entity.pdbx_description
1 polymer ?
#
loop_
_entity_poly.entity_id
_entity_poly.type
_entity_poly.pdbx_seq_one_letter_code
_entity_poly.pdbx_strand_id
1 'polypeptide(L)'
;MSILSKIMRRAQPASEDVSPSQPAVAPAPLEQTAASVKGTAALMIACPSPTGEDKARDAHRLRGQFFARQDRWDELSAEISAADRELTATPGAMPVADLLCYGARSDVVAAAEHALIDGRPSRDAPLLQGIEALEEMLAEAPDDPVRAITVAQAHIDIGWAWRGTNWQDQVPQQNLDAFEAHFDRARDILEPFEATCAASALYCTARTALNARGTTPGKRVAREYEKLIDLNPMNPAPMRALGNYVSPKWYGNHQELEVEARRTAARTQASWGAGGYTWVMFDALAGDPTACANLDADFFIEGLQDILDRLTDQHTANTLAAFCAHTIGAHRTGHPRADATRARIADCAHWIVRNHLTELHPLIWAHAAAGFDNGLRVPSPRRFEATGQQNALRVIATLFQNEIADGRRIIFTAEGPVAEHC
;
A
#
# COMPACT_ATOMS: atom_id res chain seq x y z
N MET A 1 24.24 -18.47 22.29
CA MET A 1 24.64 -17.58 21.18
C MET A 1 23.37 -16.95 20.66
N SER A 2 23.28 -15.61 20.65
CA SER A 2 22.11 -14.86 20.17
C SER A 2 21.82 -15.16 18.69
N ILE A 3 20.54 -15.16 18.29
CA ILE A 3 20.10 -15.26 16.90
C ILE A 3 20.74 -14.14 16.06
N LEU A 4 20.90 -12.95 16.66
CA LEU A 4 21.58 -11.80 16.05
C LEU A 4 23.04 -12.09 15.69
N SER A 5 23.76 -12.88 16.53
CA SER A 5 25.13 -13.31 16.20
C SER A 5 25.19 -14.33 15.04
N LYS A 6 24.10 -15.05 14.78
CA LYS A 6 23.97 -15.92 13.59
C LYS A 6 23.74 -15.11 12.32
N ILE A 7 22.93 -14.03 12.40
CA ILE A 7 22.70 -13.10 11.30
C ILE A 7 24.04 -12.47 10.86
N MET A 8 24.86 -11.97 11.80
CA MET A 8 26.15 -11.36 11.49
C MET A 8 27.17 -12.34 10.89
N ARG A 9 27.25 -13.60 11.38
CA ARG A 9 28.16 -14.57 10.80
C ARG A 9 27.80 -15.00 9.38
N ARG A 10 26.52 -14.95 9.02
CA ARG A 10 26.03 -15.22 7.66
C ARG A 10 26.16 -14.01 6.75
N ALA A 11 26.26 -12.80 7.32
CA ALA A 11 26.34 -11.53 6.61
C ALA A 11 27.78 -11.09 6.20
N GLN A 12 28.82 -11.89 6.45
CA GLN A 12 30.18 -11.54 6.01
C GLN A 12 30.35 -11.71 4.49
N PRO A 13 30.93 -10.72 3.78
CA PRO A 13 30.96 -10.71 2.33
C PRO A 13 31.84 -11.81 1.73
N ALA A 14 31.28 -12.61 0.85
CA ALA A 14 32.05 -13.38 -0.11
C ALA A 14 32.50 -12.44 -1.24
N SER A 15 33.79 -12.40 -1.51
CA SER A 15 34.37 -11.61 -2.58
C SER A 15 34.13 -12.28 -3.92
N GLU A 16 33.15 -11.80 -4.69
CA GLU A 16 33.06 -12.06 -6.14
C GLU A 16 32.51 -10.85 -6.88
N ASP A 17 33.28 -10.44 -7.91
CA ASP A 17 32.95 -9.37 -8.84
C ASP A 17 31.75 -9.75 -9.72
N VAL A 18 30.67 -8.95 -9.63
CA VAL A 18 29.57 -9.01 -10.59
C VAL A 18 29.31 -7.61 -11.14
N SER A 19 29.42 -7.50 -12.45
CA SER A 19 29.15 -6.28 -13.23
C SER A 19 27.71 -5.78 -13.07
N PRO A 20 27.47 -4.45 -13.12
CA PRO A 20 26.17 -3.87 -12.87
C PRO A 20 25.18 -4.17 -14.01
N SER A 21 24.02 -4.71 -13.67
CA SER A 21 22.89 -4.86 -14.58
C SER A 21 22.17 -3.51 -14.80
N GLN A 22 21.75 -3.28 -16.03
CA GLN A 22 21.11 -2.04 -16.49
C GLN A 22 19.80 -1.76 -15.74
N PRO A 23 19.48 -0.49 -15.44
CA PRO A 23 18.23 -0.10 -14.81
C PRO A 23 17.05 -0.29 -15.77
N ALA A 24 15.92 -0.71 -15.21
CA ALA A 24 14.65 -0.83 -15.92
C ALA A 24 14.27 0.50 -16.60
N VAL A 25 13.92 0.42 -17.88
CA VAL A 25 13.55 1.57 -18.72
C VAL A 25 12.27 2.17 -18.17
N ALA A 26 12.32 3.43 -17.74
CA ALA A 26 11.14 4.21 -17.43
C ALA A 26 10.24 4.34 -18.67
N PRO A 27 8.90 4.28 -18.52
CA PRO A 27 8.00 4.46 -19.66
C PRO A 27 8.25 5.82 -20.31
N ALA A 28 8.31 5.81 -21.64
CA ALA A 28 8.57 7.02 -22.44
C ALA A 28 7.48 8.08 -22.17
N PRO A 29 7.87 9.38 -22.10
CA PRO A 29 6.90 10.46 -21.94
C PRO A 29 5.95 10.47 -23.15
N LEU A 30 4.65 10.44 -22.90
CA LEU A 30 3.65 10.66 -23.94
C LEU A 30 3.85 12.04 -24.57
N GLU A 31 3.98 12.09 -25.90
CA GLU A 31 4.16 13.33 -26.66
C GLU A 31 3.04 14.34 -26.34
N GLN A 32 3.42 15.52 -25.91
CA GLN A 32 2.50 16.60 -25.59
C GLN A 32 1.98 17.24 -26.88
N THR A 33 0.72 17.03 -27.21
CA THR A 33 0.06 17.81 -28.27
C THR A 33 -0.37 19.18 -27.75
N ALA A 34 -0.29 20.22 -28.56
CA ALA A 34 -0.67 21.59 -28.19
C ALA A 34 -2.13 21.72 -27.70
N ALA A 35 -3.03 20.84 -28.14
CA ALA A 35 -4.42 20.74 -27.67
C ALA A 35 -4.51 20.25 -26.21
N SER A 36 -3.64 19.35 -25.78
CA SER A 36 -3.59 18.84 -24.39
C SER A 36 -3.16 19.94 -23.40
N VAL A 37 -2.23 20.80 -23.79
CA VAL A 37 -1.76 21.91 -22.93
C VAL A 37 -2.84 22.99 -22.74
N LYS A 38 -3.61 23.32 -23.80
CA LYS A 38 -4.73 24.27 -23.72
C LYS A 38 -5.86 23.76 -22.85
N GLY A 39 -6.16 22.46 -22.90
CA GLY A 39 -7.22 21.86 -22.08
C GLY A 39 -6.91 21.90 -20.58
N THR A 40 -5.66 21.64 -20.19
CA THR A 40 -5.28 21.70 -18.75
C THR A 40 -5.29 23.11 -18.18
N ALA A 41 -5.05 24.16 -19.01
CA ALA A 41 -5.12 25.54 -18.56
C ALA A 41 -6.55 26.01 -18.24
N ALA A 42 -7.58 25.28 -18.68
CA ALA A 42 -8.98 25.57 -18.35
C ALA A 42 -9.43 24.92 -17.03
N LEU A 43 -8.58 24.14 -16.37
CA LEU A 43 -8.89 23.48 -15.11
C LEU A 43 -8.38 24.30 -13.92
N MET A 44 -9.26 24.50 -12.95
CA MET A 44 -8.95 25.10 -11.64
C MET A 44 -9.29 24.06 -10.55
N ILE A 45 -8.29 23.33 -10.08
CA ILE A 45 -8.44 22.32 -9.05
C ILE A 45 -7.37 22.51 -7.97
N ALA A 46 -7.76 22.45 -6.70
CA ALA A 46 -6.81 22.50 -5.59
C ALA A 46 -5.90 21.27 -5.59
N CYS A 47 -4.60 21.48 -5.38
CA CYS A 47 -3.61 20.42 -5.28
C CYS A 47 -2.85 20.57 -3.94
N PRO A 48 -3.46 20.18 -2.80
CA PRO A 48 -2.78 20.31 -1.52
C PRO A 48 -1.56 19.38 -1.45
N SER A 49 -0.45 19.91 -0.95
CA SER A 49 0.76 19.14 -0.63
C SER A 49 1.38 19.72 0.65
N PRO A 50 1.31 19.01 1.78
CA PRO A 50 0.69 17.71 2.01
C PRO A 50 -0.85 17.75 1.99
N THR A 51 -1.46 16.61 1.62
CA THR A 51 -2.92 16.41 1.65
C THR A 51 -3.46 16.31 3.09
N GLY A 52 -4.78 16.30 3.28
CA GLY A 52 -5.39 16.05 4.58
C GLY A 52 -5.02 14.69 5.15
N GLU A 53 -5.00 13.66 4.32
CA GLU A 53 -4.59 12.30 4.69
C GLU A 53 -3.11 12.25 5.08
N ASP A 54 -2.22 12.89 4.31
CA ASP A 54 -0.77 12.93 4.62
C ASP A 54 -0.53 13.58 5.99
N LYS A 55 -1.22 14.69 6.29
CA LYS A 55 -1.13 15.36 7.59
C LYS A 55 -1.60 14.47 8.74
N ALA A 56 -2.71 13.75 8.55
CA ALA A 56 -3.24 12.83 9.56
C ALA A 56 -2.26 11.67 9.80
N ARG A 57 -1.76 11.06 8.74
CA ARG A 57 -0.77 9.96 8.83
C ARG A 57 0.52 10.40 9.49
N ASP A 58 1.07 11.55 9.07
CA ASP A 58 2.31 12.08 9.62
C ASP A 58 2.16 12.47 11.09
N ALA A 59 1.02 13.02 11.50
CA ALA A 59 0.77 13.35 12.90
C ALA A 59 0.91 12.13 13.82
N HIS A 60 0.27 11.00 13.46
CA HIS A 60 0.35 9.77 14.25
C HIS A 60 1.72 9.09 14.14
N ARG A 61 2.31 9.04 12.94
CA ARG A 61 3.67 8.51 12.76
C ARG A 61 4.71 9.28 13.59
N LEU A 62 4.70 10.62 13.51
CA LEU A 62 5.63 11.46 14.26
C LEU A 62 5.40 11.36 15.78
N ARG A 63 4.15 11.14 16.20
CA ARG A 63 3.83 10.92 17.60
C ARG A 63 4.42 9.61 18.13
N GLY A 64 4.29 8.51 17.39
CA GLY A 64 4.94 7.23 17.74
C GLY A 64 6.46 7.36 17.80
N GLN A 65 7.06 8.02 16.81
CA GLN A 65 8.49 8.31 16.78
C GLN A 65 8.93 9.18 17.97
N PHE A 66 8.14 10.19 18.34
CA PHE A 66 8.41 11.05 19.49
C PHE A 66 8.46 10.26 20.80
N PHE A 67 7.46 9.40 21.05
CA PHE A 67 7.45 8.57 22.25
C PHE A 67 8.67 7.65 22.34
N ALA A 68 8.99 6.95 21.24
CA ALA A 68 10.15 6.07 21.18
C ALA A 68 11.47 6.82 21.43
N ARG A 69 11.66 8.00 20.84
CA ARG A 69 12.84 8.84 21.04
C ARG A 69 12.96 9.40 22.45
N GLN A 70 11.86 9.49 23.20
CA GLN A 70 11.82 9.95 24.59
C GLN A 70 11.80 8.80 25.59
N ASP A 71 11.94 7.57 25.12
CA ASP A 71 11.88 6.35 25.96
C ASP A 71 10.57 6.23 26.78
N ARG A 72 9.46 6.76 26.22
CA ARG A 72 8.14 6.79 26.85
C ARG A 72 7.27 5.62 26.36
N TRP A 73 7.76 4.42 26.53
CA TRP A 73 7.14 3.21 25.95
C TRP A 73 5.82 2.85 26.60
N ASP A 74 5.65 3.05 27.92
CA ASP A 74 4.38 2.76 28.61
C ASP A 74 3.24 3.61 28.08
N GLU A 75 3.50 4.90 27.84
CA GLU A 75 2.51 5.81 27.28
C GLU A 75 2.20 5.48 25.83
N LEU A 76 3.20 5.11 25.05
CA LEU A 76 3.03 4.66 23.68
C LEU A 76 2.18 3.37 23.62
N SER A 77 2.50 2.39 24.47
CA SER A 77 1.74 1.14 24.55
C SER A 77 0.29 1.37 24.91
N ALA A 78 0.01 2.28 25.86
CA ALA A 78 -1.34 2.66 26.23
C ALA A 78 -2.11 3.30 25.06
N GLU A 79 -1.46 4.23 24.33
CA GLU A 79 -2.08 4.93 23.19
C GLU A 79 -2.34 3.99 22.02
N ILE A 80 -1.40 3.12 21.66
CA ILE A 80 -1.57 2.12 20.62
C ILE A 80 -2.68 1.13 20.98
N SER A 81 -2.69 0.63 22.23
CA SER A 81 -3.74 -0.29 22.69
C SER A 81 -5.14 0.32 22.65
N ALA A 82 -5.25 1.62 22.96
CA ALA A 82 -6.51 2.35 22.85
C ALA A 82 -6.94 2.48 21.39
N ALA A 83 -6.03 2.89 20.48
CA ALA A 83 -6.30 3.05 19.06
C ALA A 83 -6.69 1.72 18.39
N ASP A 84 -6.03 0.60 18.73
CA ASP A 84 -6.35 -0.74 18.21
C ASP A 84 -7.73 -1.21 18.68
N ARG A 85 -8.05 -1.06 19.97
CA ARG A 85 -9.34 -1.44 20.53
C ARG A 85 -10.51 -0.62 19.96
N GLU A 86 -10.29 0.68 19.75
CA GLU A 86 -11.29 1.60 19.22
C GLU A 86 -11.36 1.58 17.68
N LEU A 87 -10.45 0.87 17.02
CA LEU A 87 -10.30 0.82 15.57
C LEU A 87 -10.20 2.22 14.93
N THR A 88 -9.54 3.16 15.64
CA THR A 88 -9.37 4.51 15.13
C THR A 88 -8.55 4.51 13.84
N ALA A 89 -8.98 5.30 12.85
CA ALA A 89 -8.36 5.38 11.55
C ALA A 89 -8.26 6.82 11.05
N THR A 90 -7.37 7.06 10.09
CA THR A 90 -7.31 8.30 9.32
C THR A 90 -8.51 8.41 8.38
N PRO A 91 -8.76 9.59 7.76
CA PRO A 91 -9.82 9.74 6.75
C PRO A 91 -9.72 8.70 5.62
N GLY A 92 -8.50 8.36 5.16
CA GLY A 92 -8.25 7.32 4.16
C GLY A 92 -8.25 5.89 4.70
N ALA A 93 -8.87 5.66 5.87
CA ALA A 93 -9.07 4.36 6.52
C ALA A 93 -7.79 3.62 6.96
N MET A 94 -6.66 4.34 7.15
CA MET A 94 -5.44 3.71 7.68
C MET A 94 -5.51 3.65 9.21
N PRO A 95 -5.28 2.47 9.84
CA PRO A 95 -5.36 2.33 11.29
C PRO A 95 -4.32 3.18 12.03
N VAL A 96 -4.74 3.93 13.04
CA VAL A 96 -3.87 4.79 13.85
C VAL A 96 -2.87 3.96 14.66
N ALA A 97 -3.28 2.79 15.15
CA ALA A 97 -2.39 1.88 15.86
C ALA A 97 -1.17 1.46 15.01
N ASP A 98 -1.40 1.14 13.72
CA ASP A 98 -0.32 0.79 12.78
C ASP A 98 0.64 1.98 12.55
N LEU A 99 0.10 3.21 12.43
CA LEU A 99 0.89 4.42 12.22
C LEU A 99 1.77 4.77 13.43
N LEU A 100 1.24 4.62 14.64
CA LEU A 100 1.99 4.82 15.89
C LEU A 100 3.11 3.77 16.00
N CYS A 101 2.81 2.50 15.80
CA CYS A 101 3.81 1.42 15.77
C CYS A 101 4.87 1.64 14.70
N TYR A 102 4.47 2.06 13.50
CA TYR A 102 5.42 2.37 12.43
C TYR A 102 6.34 3.53 12.83
N GLY A 103 5.78 4.60 13.40
CA GLY A 103 6.55 5.72 13.90
C GLY A 103 7.58 5.31 14.93
N ALA A 104 7.19 4.45 15.88
CA ALA A 104 8.06 4.00 16.96
C ALA A 104 9.32 3.26 16.48
N ARG A 105 9.20 2.45 15.41
CA ARG A 105 10.33 1.69 14.87
C ARG A 105 11.03 2.36 13.68
N SER A 106 10.50 3.49 13.21
CA SER A 106 10.91 4.10 11.94
C SER A 106 12.39 4.48 11.86
N ASP A 107 12.99 4.95 12.95
CA ASP A 107 14.41 5.33 12.98
C ASP A 107 15.32 4.10 12.79
N VAL A 108 14.96 2.98 13.43
CA VAL A 108 15.71 1.72 13.34
C VAL A 108 15.58 1.10 11.95
N VAL A 109 14.36 1.08 11.42
CA VAL A 109 14.08 0.54 10.08
C VAL A 109 14.76 1.38 9.00
N ALA A 110 14.63 2.71 9.07
CA ALA A 110 15.26 3.62 8.09
C ALA A 110 16.80 3.53 8.10
N ALA A 111 17.42 3.33 9.27
CA ALA A 111 18.86 3.11 9.35
C ALA A 111 19.29 1.81 8.66
N ALA A 112 18.53 0.72 8.83
CA ALA A 112 18.78 -0.56 8.18
C ALA A 112 18.55 -0.48 6.66
N GLU A 113 17.46 0.14 6.22
CA GLU A 113 17.17 0.36 4.79
C GLU A 113 18.26 1.19 4.11
N HIS A 114 18.72 2.26 4.77
CA HIS A 114 19.81 3.09 4.25
C HIS A 114 21.12 2.29 4.11
N ALA A 115 21.44 1.47 5.11
CA ALA A 115 22.64 0.63 5.08
C ALA A 115 22.60 -0.46 4.01
N LEU A 116 21.40 -0.85 3.55
CA LEU A 116 21.14 -1.92 2.58
C LEU A 116 20.68 -1.41 1.22
N ILE A 117 20.77 -0.10 0.94
CA ILE A 117 20.19 0.52 -0.24
C ILE A 117 20.65 -0.11 -1.56
N ASP A 118 21.87 -0.63 -1.60
CA ASP A 118 22.44 -1.32 -2.76
C ASP A 118 22.32 -2.86 -2.68
N GLY A 119 21.49 -3.36 -1.75
CA GLY A 119 21.31 -4.79 -1.51
C GLY A 119 22.50 -5.47 -0.82
N ARG A 120 23.50 -4.68 -0.38
CA ARG A 120 24.66 -5.14 0.38
C ARG A 120 24.91 -4.21 1.56
N PRO A 121 25.28 -4.74 2.74
CA PRO A 121 25.61 -3.89 3.88
C PRO A 121 26.78 -2.97 3.54
N SER A 122 26.64 -1.68 3.83
CA SER A 122 27.78 -0.76 3.79
C SER A 122 28.82 -1.18 4.85
N ARG A 123 30.10 -0.98 4.54
CA ARG A 123 31.25 -1.59 5.24
C ARG A 123 31.23 -1.41 6.77
N ASP A 124 30.78 -0.26 7.25
CA ASP A 124 30.82 0.08 8.68
C ASP A 124 29.41 0.41 9.23
N ALA A 125 28.36 -0.11 8.56
CA ALA A 125 26.99 0.17 9.00
C ALA A 125 26.65 -0.60 10.29
N PRO A 126 26.15 0.08 11.33
CA PRO A 126 25.72 -0.55 12.57
C PRO A 126 24.35 -1.23 12.41
N LEU A 127 24.26 -2.23 11.54
CA LEU A 127 23.02 -2.88 11.13
C LEU A 127 22.19 -3.47 12.27
N LEU A 128 22.84 -3.81 13.38
CA LEU A 128 22.19 -4.50 14.51
C LEU A 128 21.91 -3.58 15.71
N GLN A 129 22.63 -2.48 15.88
CA GLN A 129 22.51 -1.65 17.10
C GLN A 129 21.08 -1.18 17.37
N GLY A 130 20.37 -0.71 16.34
CA GLY A 130 19.01 -0.25 16.48
C GLY A 130 18.01 -1.35 16.86
N ILE A 131 18.12 -2.52 16.24
CA ILE A 131 17.22 -3.62 16.54
C ILE A 131 17.56 -4.29 17.88
N GLU A 132 18.84 -4.33 18.27
CA GLU A 132 19.27 -4.78 19.59
C GLU A 132 18.71 -3.87 20.70
N ALA A 133 18.73 -2.54 20.51
CA ALA A 133 18.12 -1.60 21.44
C ALA A 133 16.60 -1.80 21.58
N LEU A 134 15.89 -2.09 20.48
CA LEU A 134 14.46 -2.42 20.54
C LEU A 134 14.22 -3.77 21.27
N GLU A 135 15.08 -4.74 21.12
CA GLU A 135 14.98 -6.01 21.85
C GLU A 135 15.30 -5.84 23.36
N GLU A 136 16.25 -4.97 23.72
CA GLU A 136 16.51 -4.61 25.11
C GLU A 136 15.29 -3.95 25.75
N MET A 137 14.66 -3.00 25.06
CA MET A 137 13.42 -2.37 25.49
C MET A 137 12.27 -3.39 25.69
N LEU A 138 12.16 -4.39 24.81
CA LEU A 138 11.19 -5.47 24.97
C LEU A 138 11.53 -6.35 26.20
N ALA A 139 12.81 -6.62 26.45
CA ALA A 139 13.25 -7.42 27.59
C ALA A 139 12.94 -6.75 28.95
N GLU A 140 12.83 -5.43 28.99
CA GLU A 140 12.40 -4.68 30.20
C GLU A 140 10.92 -4.89 30.53
N ALA A 141 10.07 -5.16 29.53
CA ALA A 141 8.63 -5.42 29.70
C ALA A 141 8.17 -6.57 28.78
N PRO A 142 8.58 -7.80 29.08
CA PRO A 142 8.37 -8.97 28.19
C PRO A 142 6.90 -9.36 28.03
N ASP A 143 6.03 -8.91 28.91
CA ASP A 143 4.59 -9.20 28.88
C ASP A 143 3.77 -8.10 28.17
N ASP A 144 4.42 -7.04 27.64
CA ASP A 144 3.75 -5.98 26.89
C ASP A 144 3.59 -6.39 25.42
N PRO A 145 2.34 -6.68 24.96
CA PRO A 145 2.10 -7.11 23.58
C PRO A 145 2.40 -6.02 22.56
N VAL A 146 2.25 -4.73 22.89
CA VAL A 146 2.51 -3.63 21.96
C VAL A 146 3.99 -3.48 21.69
N ARG A 147 4.84 -3.56 22.74
CA ARG A 147 6.29 -3.59 22.56
C ARG A 147 6.70 -4.80 21.70
N ALA A 148 6.15 -5.99 21.99
CA ALA A 148 6.41 -7.20 21.21
C ALA A 148 6.01 -7.04 19.73
N ILE A 149 4.82 -6.50 19.44
CA ILE A 149 4.36 -6.24 18.08
C ILE A 149 5.29 -5.23 17.38
N THR A 150 5.68 -4.15 18.05
CA THR A 150 6.54 -3.11 17.49
C THR A 150 7.92 -3.69 17.10
N VAL A 151 8.52 -4.50 17.97
CA VAL A 151 9.82 -5.15 17.70
C VAL A 151 9.69 -6.20 16.60
N ALA A 152 8.64 -7.02 16.63
CA ALA A 152 8.40 -8.01 15.58
C ALA A 152 8.20 -7.36 14.21
N GLN A 153 7.44 -6.27 14.13
CA GLN A 153 7.27 -5.52 12.88
C GLN A 153 8.59 -4.86 12.42
N ALA A 154 9.45 -4.39 13.35
CA ALA A 154 10.79 -3.91 12.99
C ALA A 154 11.64 -5.02 12.35
N HIS A 155 11.60 -6.23 12.90
CA HIS A 155 12.25 -7.38 12.27
C HIS A 155 11.69 -7.69 10.88
N ILE A 156 10.36 -7.65 10.68
CA ILE A 156 9.73 -7.88 9.38
C ILE A 156 10.22 -6.84 8.37
N ASP A 157 10.20 -5.55 8.74
CA ASP A 157 10.61 -4.45 7.86
C ASP A 157 12.10 -4.56 7.49
N ILE A 158 12.99 -4.86 8.45
CA ILE A 158 14.42 -5.07 8.22
C ILE A 158 14.65 -6.32 7.35
N GLY A 159 13.88 -7.40 7.57
CA GLY A 159 13.92 -8.57 6.71
C GLY A 159 13.64 -8.21 5.25
N TRP A 160 12.62 -7.41 5.00
CA TRP A 160 12.33 -6.89 3.65
C TRP A 160 13.43 -5.99 3.09
N ALA A 161 14.08 -5.16 3.92
CA ALA A 161 15.24 -4.37 3.49
C ALA A 161 16.38 -5.26 3.00
N TRP A 162 16.64 -6.37 3.69
CA TRP A 162 17.62 -7.37 3.27
C TRP A 162 17.24 -8.05 1.95
N ARG A 163 15.99 -8.50 1.83
CA ARG A 163 15.51 -9.19 0.63
C ARG A 163 15.51 -8.26 -0.60
N GLY A 164 15.16 -7.01 -0.42
CA GLY A 164 15.02 -6.05 -1.52
C GLY A 164 13.86 -6.39 -2.46
N THR A 165 13.81 -5.71 -3.63
CA THR A 165 12.72 -5.78 -4.61
C THR A 165 13.01 -6.65 -5.83
N ASN A 166 14.18 -7.30 -5.92
CA ASN A 166 14.56 -8.13 -7.04
C ASN A 166 13.74 -9.43 -7.11
N TRP A 167 13.67 -10.05 -8.29
CA TRP A 167 13.09 -11.38 -8.45
C TRP A 167 13.82 -12.39 -7.56
N GLN A 168 13.12 -13.42 -7.10
CA GLN A 168 13.65 -14.36 -6.09
C GLN A 168 14.95 -15.04 -6.52
N ASP A 169 15.10 -15.38 -7.80
CA ASP A 169 16.29 -15.99 -8.41
C ASP A 169 17.49 -15.02 -8.51
N GLN A 170 17.27 -13.72 -8.33
CA GLN A 170 18.29 -12.68 -8.37
C GLN A 170 18.70 -12.18 -6.97
N VAL A 171 18.04 -12.65 -5.91
CA VAL A 171 18.35 -12.25 -4.54
C VAL A 171 19.54 -13.09 -4.04
N PRO A 172 20.64 -12.47 -3.56
CA PRO A 172 21.78 -13.19 -2.98
C PRO A 172 21.33 -14.09 -1.81
N GLN A 173 21.91 -15.29 -1.72
CA GLN A 173 21.55 -16.25 -0.66
C GLN A 173 21.72 -15.66 0.74
N GLN A 174 22.78 -14.87 0.97
CA GLN A 174 23.00 -14.16 2.23
C GLN A 174 21.81 -13.26 2.60
N ASN A 175 21.21 -12.58 1.64
CA ASN A 175 20.07 -11.69 1.87
C ASN A 175 18.81 -12.51 2.19
N LEU A 176 18.62 -13.65 1.53
CA LEU A 176 17.53 -14.58 1.85
C LEU A 176 17.70 -15.17 3.25
N ASP A 177 18.93 -15.56 3.63
CA ASP A 177 19.21 -16.08 4.98
C ASP A 177 18.94 -15.04 6.06
N ALA A 178 19.30 -13.77 5.81
CA ALA A 178 19.00 -12.67 6.72
C ALA A 178 17.49 -12.39 6.81
N PHE A 179 16.79 -12.36 5.67
CA PHE A 179 15.33 -12.24 5.61
C PHE A 179 14.67 -13.33 6.46
N GLU A 180 15.03 -14.59 6.25
CA GLU A 180 14.47 -15.71 7.01
C GLU A 180 14.74 -15.59 8.51
N ALA A 181 15.97 -15.21 8.90
CA ALA A 181 16.33 -15.08 10.31
C ALA A 181 15.54 -13.96 11.02
N HIS A 182 15.29 -12.83 10.36
CA HIS A 182 14.44 -11.77 10.88
C HIS A 182 12.99 -12.21 11.01
N PHE A 183 12.44 -12.90 10.02
CA PHE A 183 11.09 -13.43 10.07
C PHE A 183 10.88 -14.51 11.12
N ASP A 184 11.89 -15.37 11.33
CA ASP A 184 11.87 -16.36 12.43
C ASP A 184 11.85 -15.65 13.78
N ARG A 185 12.71 -14.62 13.96
CA ARG A 185 12.71 -13.85 15.19
C ARG A 185 11.39 -13.12 15.44
N ALA A 186 10.80 -12.51 14.43
CA ALA A 186 9.47 -11.88 14.54
C ALA A 186 8.41 -12.89 14.99
N ARG A 187 8.44 -14.12 14.47
CA ARG A 187 7.53 -15.18 14.88
C ARG A 187 7.71 -15.53 16.35
N ASP A 188 8.97 -15.79 16.78
CA ASP A 188 9.29 -16.14 18.17
C ASP A 188 8.82 -15.08 19.16
N ILE A 189 8.91 -13.78 18.78
CA ILE A 189 8.44 -12.66 19.58
C ILE A 189 6.91 -12.64 19.69
N LEU A 190 6.19 -12.93 18.60
CA LEU A 190 4.72 -12.85 18.56
C LEU A 190 4.03 -14.10 19.15
N GLU A 191 4.68 -15.27 19.12
CA GLU A 191 4.08 -16.54 19.54
C GLU A 191 3.47 -16.53 20.95
N PRO A 192 4.12 -15.95 21.99
CA PRO A 192 3.57 -15.92 23.35
C PRO A 192 2.25 -15.19 23.46
N PHE A 193 1.94 -14.28 22.54
CA PHE A 193 0.76 -13.42 22.57
C PHE A 193 -0.40 -13.93 21.71
N GLU A 194 -0.29 -15.09 21.07
CA GLU A 194 -1.30 -15.62 20.15
C GLU A 194 -2.69 -15.77 20.80
N ALA A 195 -2.73 -16.26 22.01
CA ALA A 195 -4.00 -16.46 22.74
C ALA A 195 -4.57 -15.16 23.29
N THR A 196 -3.73 -14.28 23.84
CA THR A 196 -4.13 -13.04 24.52
C THR A 196 -4.49 -11.92 23.54
N CYS A 197 -3.84 -11.87 22.37
CA CYS A 197 -4.04 -10.85 21.35
C CYS A 197 -4.86 -11.34 20.14
N ALA A 198 -5.57 -12.46 20.26
CA ALA A 198 -6.36 -13.04 19.18
C ALA A 198 -7.46 -12.09 18.62
N ALA A 199 -7.90 -11.10 19.40
CA ALA A 199 -8.89 -10.09 19.02
C ALA A 199 -8.28 -8.72 18.67
N SER A 200 -6.96 -8.58 18.65
CA SER A 200 -6.26 -7.37 18.24
C SER A 200 -6.05 -7.36 16.73
N ALA A 201 -6.54 -6.32 16.05
CA ALA A 201 -6.31 -6.14 14.62
C ALA A 201 -4.83 -5.87 14.34
N LEU A 202 -4.16 -5.08 15.18
CA LEU A 202 -2.73 -4.79 15.08
C LEU A 202 -1.87 -6.06 15.20
N TYR A 203 -2.16 -6.93 16.19
CA TYR A 203 -1.47 -8.21 16.33
C TYR A 203 -1.69 -9.12 15.11
N CYS A 204 -2.94 -9.25 14.68
CA CYS A 204 -3.29 -10.07 13.51
C CYS A 204 -2.61 -9.55 12.23
N THR A 205 -2.46 -8.23 12.07
CA THR A 205 -1.71 -7.63 10.95
C THR A 205 -0.24 -8.07 10.98
N ALA A 206 0.44 -7.98 12.12
CA ALA A 206 1.83 -8.43 12.27
C ALA A 206 1.99 -9.94 12.00
N ARG A 207 1.06 -10.76 12.51
CA ARG A 207 1.03 -12.22 12.26
C ARG A 207 0.84 -12.55 10.79
N THR A 208 -0.11 -11.90 10.13
CA THR A 208 -0.41 -12.13 8.72
C THR A 208 0.76 -11.74 7.81
N ALA A 209 1.53 -10.71 8.17
CA ALA A 209 2.73 -10.31 7.44
C ALA A 209 3.80 -11.42 7.37
N LEU A 210 3.86 -12.34 8.36
CA LEU A 210 4.79 -13.47 8.36
C LEU A 210 4.52 -14.47 7.23
N ASN A 211 3.33 -14.47 6.62
CA ASN A 211 2.99 -15.34 5.49
C ASN A 211 3.76 -14.99 4.21
N ALA A 212 4.39 -13.83 4.14
CA ALA A 212 5.22 -13.42 3.01
C ALA A 212 6.40 -14.37 2.70
N ARG A 213 6.76 -15.24 3.64
CA ARG A 213 7.73 -16.33 3.40
C ARG A 213 7.25 -17.41 2.44
N GLY A 214 5.94 -17.49 2.17
CA GLY A 214 5.37 -18.47 1.23
C GLY A 214 5.35 -19.91 1.72
N THR A 215 5.66 -20.18 2.99
CA THR A 215 5.67 -21.52 3.56
C THR A 215 4.31 -21.99 4.07
N THR A 216 3.34 -21.06 4.18
CA THR A 216 1.99 -21.35 4.69
C THR A 216 1.07 -21.74 3.55
N PRO A 217 0.27 -22.83 3.65
CA PRO A 217 -0.71 -23.21 2.64
C PRO A 217 -1.73 -22.09 2.38
N GLY A 218 -2.05 -21.82 1.11
CA GLY A 218 -2.90 -20.70 0.68
C GLY A 218 -4.25 -20.62 1.42
N LYS A 219 -4.93 -21.75 1.63
CA LYS A 219 -6.21 -21.80 2.38
C LYS A 219 -6.07 -21.36 3.83
N ARG A 220 -4.92 -21.57 4.46
CA ARG A 220 -4.68 -21.11 5.83
C ARG A 220 -4.48 -19.60 5.85
N VAL A 221 -3.72 -19.08 4.90
CA VAL A 221 -3.47 -17.64 4.78
C VAL A 221 -4.76 -16.89 4.48
N ALA A 222 -5.60 -17.39 3.57
CA ALA A 222 -6.92 -16.78 3.31
C ALA A 222 -7.75 -16.64 4.59
N ARG A 223 -7.76 -17.66 5.47
CA ARG A 223 -8.47 -17.60 6.77
C ARG A 223 -7.87 -16.57 7.74
N GLU A 224 -6.56 -16.36 7.71
CA GLU A 224 -5.92 -15.33 8.54
C GLU A 224 -6.33 -13.93 8.08
N TYR A 225 -6.39 -13.68 6.76
CA TYR A 225 -6.95 -12.46 6.21
C TYR A 225 -8.44 -12.29 6.49
N GLU A 226 -9.25 -13.35 6.35
CA GLU A 226 -10.68 -13.34 6.72
C GLU A 226 -10.87 -12.88 8.17
N LYS A 227 -10.09 -13.44 9.10
CA LYS A 227 -10.12 -13.05 10.51
C LYS A 227 -9.75 -11.57 10.71
N LEU A 228 -8.70 -11.10 10.02
CA LEU A 228 -8.28 -9.69 10.11
C LEU A 228 -9.34 -8.74 9.54
N ILE A 229 -9.99 -9.12 8.43
CA ILE A 229 -11.12 -8.38 7.85
C ILE A 229 -12.31 -8.32 8.83
N ASP A 230 -12.61 -9.42 9.53
CA ASP A 230 -13.69 -9.44 10.52
C ASP A 230 -13.38 -8.54 11.72
N LEU A 231 -12.11 -8.46 12.14
CA LEU A 231 -11.68 -7.61 13.27
C LEU A 231 -11.74 -6.12 12.94
N ASN A 232 -11.40 -5.74 11.70
CA ASN A 232 -11.45 -4.35 11.25
C ASN A 232 -11.99 -4.26 9.81
N PRO A 233 -13.30 -4.41 9.62
CA PRO A 233 -13.91 -4.45 8.29
C PRO A 233 -13.80 -3.12 7.54
N MET A 234 -13.59 -1.99 8.23
CA MET A 234 -13.43 -0.68 7.57
C MET A 234 -12.02 -0.46 7.00
N ASN A 235 -11.05 -1.31 7.31
CA ASN A 235 -9.71 -1.24 6.72
C ASN A 235 -9.65 -2.00 5.39
N PRO A 236 -9.48 -1.34 4.23
CA PRO A 236 -9.42 -2.02 2.94
C PRO A 236 -8.10 -2.77 2.69
N ALA A 237 -7.03 -2.44 3.42
CA ALA A 237 -5.70 -3.00 3.17
C ALA A 237 -5.63 -4.54 3.28
N PRO A 238 -6.26 -5.21 4.28
CA PRO A 238 -6.30 -6.66 4.33
C PRO A 238 -7.03 -7.31 3.16
N MET A 239 -8.10 -6.67 2.62
CA MET A 239 -8.83 -7.17 1.46
C MET A 239 -7.97 -7.13 0.21
N ARG A 240 -7.27 -6.01 -0.02
CA ARG A 240 -6.32 -5.85 -1.12
C ARG A 240 -5.17 -6.86 -1.02
N ALA A 241 -4.62 -7.03 0.18
CA ALA A 241 -3.57 -8.00 0.44
C ALA A 241 -4.02 -9.45 0.19
N LEU A 242 -5.25 -9.81 0.61
CA LEU A 242 -5.86 -11.11 0.31
C LEU A 242 -5.93 -11.35 -1.20
N GLY A 243 -6.44 -10.38 -1.97
CA GLY A 243 -6.53 -10.47 -3.42
C GLY A 243 -5.19 -10.71 -4.09
N ASN A 244 -4.16 -9.98 -3.68
CA ASN A 244 -2.81 -10.23 -4.14
C ASN A 244 -2.34 -11.65 -3.80
N TYR A 245 -2.54 -12.08 -2.56
CA TYR A 245 -2.05 -13.37 -2.07
C TYR A 245 -2.67 -14.57 -2.81
N VAL A 246 -3.99 -14.53 -3.04
CA VAL A 246 -4.71 -15.61 -3.74
C VAL A 246 -4.66 -15.48 -5.27
N SER A 247 -3.97 -14.48 -5.80
CA SER A 247 -3.76 -14.34 -7.23
C SER A 247 -2.77 -15.37 -7.79
N PRO A 248 -2.81 -15.69 -9.11
CA PRO A 248 -1.85 -16.60 -9.75
C PRO A 248 -0.40 -16.14 -9.67
N LYS A 249 -0.17 -14.84 -9.50
CA LYS A 249 1.17 -14.26 -9.35
C LYS A 249 1.87 -14.71 -8.08
N TRP A 250 1.09 -15.11 -7.06
CA TRP A 250 1.61 -15.51 -5.76
C TRP A 250 1.29 -16.99 -5.46
N TYR A 251 0.23 -17.28 -4.73
CA TYR A 251 0.03 -18.63 -4.17
C TYR A 251 -1.32 -19.26 -4.55
N GLY A 252 -2.15 -18.55 -5.33
CA GLY A 252 -3.49 -19.00 -5.69
C GLY A 252 -3.71 -19.14 -7.20
N ASN A 253 -4.96 -19.00 -7.59
CA ASN A 253 -5.42 -19.06 -8.98
C ASN A 253 -6.65 -18.17 -9.18
N HIS A 254 -7.08 -17.94 -10.44
CA HIS A 254 -8.21 -17.07 -10.75
C HIS A 254 -9.54 -17.51 -10.11
N GLN A 255 -9.75 -18.81 -9.93
CA GLN A 255 -10.96 -19.34 -9.31
C GLN A 255 -10.97 -19.07 -7.80
N GLU A 256 -9.83 -19.24 -7.14
CA GLU A 256 -9.68 -18.90 -5.71
C GLU A 256 -9.84 -17.40 -5.49
N LEU A 257 -9.25 -16.56 -6.35
CA LEU A 257 -9.39 -15.11 -6.31
C LEU A 257 -10.88 -14.69 -6.37
N GLU A 258 -11.64 -15.22 -7.33
CA GLU A 258 -13.06 -14.91 -7.48
C GLU A 258 -13.88 -15.39 -6.27
N VAL A 259 -13.61 -16.59 -5.76
CA VAL A 259 -14.31 -17.15 -4.59
C VAL A 259 -14.04 -16.29 -3.36
N GLU A 260 -12.79 -15.91 -3.10
CA GLU A 260 -12.44 -15.11 -1.94
C GLU A 260 -12.95 -13.66 -2.04
N ALA A 261 -12.99 -13.10 -3.25
CA ALA A 261 -13.58 -11.78 -3.48
C ALA A 261 -15.09 -11.77 -3.17
N ARG A 262 -15.84 -12.77 -3.64
CA ARG A 262 -17.29 -12.90 -3.32
C ARG A 262 -17.55 -13.19 -1.86
N ARG A 263 -16.74 -14.03 -1.23
CA ARG A 263 -16.84 -14.29 0.23
C ARG A 263 -16.58 -13.03 1.03
N THR A 264 -15.59 -12.24 0.64
CA THR A 264 -15.27 -10.97 1.29
C THR A 264 -16.42 -9.97 1.14
N ALA A 265 -17.02 -9.84 -0.06
CA ALA A 265 -18.19 -8.98 -0.26
C ALA A 265 -19.36 -9.41 0.65
N ALA A 266 -19.67 -10.71 0.69
CA ALA A 266 -20.74 -11.22 1.56
C ALA A 266 -20.45 -10.97 3.05
N ARG A 267 -19.20 -11.14 3.47
CA ARG A 267 -18.74 -10.92 4.85
C ARG A 267 -18.80 -9.45 5.26
N THR A 268 -18.46 -8.55 4.36
CA THR A 268 -18.36 -7.10 4.60
C THR A 268 -19.54 -6.31 4.04
N GLN A 269 -20.64 -6.97 3.69
CA GLN A 269 -21.80 -6.34 3.06
C GLN A 269 -22.35 -5.16 3.86
N ALA A 270 -22.42 -5.28 5.18
CA ALA A 270 -22.88 -4.19 6.06
C ALA A 270 -21.97 -2.96 6.00
N SER A 271 -20.66 -3.15 5.85
CA SER A 271 -19.66 -2.09 5.81
C SER A 271 -19.43 -1.54 4.41
N TRP A 272 -19.41 -2.40 3.38
CA TRP A 272 -18.94 -2.05 2.04
C TRP A 272 -19.93 -2.36 0.92
N GLY A 273 -21.06 -3.05 1.17
CA GLY A 273 -21.90 -3.54 0.07
C GLY A 273 -21.10 -4.44 -0.88
N ALA A 274 -21.12 -4.13 -2.17
CA ALA A 274 -20.28 -4.78 -3.18
C ALA A 274 -18.79 -4.36 -3.10
N GLY A 275 -18.45 -3.30 -2.36
CA GLY A 275 -17.09 -2.74 -2.27
C GLY A 275 -16.05 -3.72 -1.75
N GLY A 276 -16.43 -4.70 -0.92
CA GLY A 276 -15.52 -5.76 -0.50
C GLY A 276 -14.97 -6.60 -1.66
N TYR A 277 -15.80 -6.88 -2.67
CA TYR A 277 -15.36 -7.52 -3.93
C TYR A 277 -14.34 -6.64 -4.66
N THR A 278 -14.66 -5.36 -4.79
CA THR A 278 -13.81 -4.38 -5.48
C THR A 278 -12.45 -4.25 -4.82
N TRP A 279 -12.39 -4.17 -3.49
CA TRP A 279 -11.12 -4.09 -2.77
C TRP A 279 -10.24 -5.34 -2.94
N VAL A 280 -10.82 -6.56 -2.95
CA VAL A 280 -10.05 -7.79 -3.19
C VAL A 280 -9.51 -7.82 -4.63
N MET A 281 -10.31 -7.44 -5.61
CA MET A 281 -9.92 -7.44 -7.03
C MET A 281 -8.97 -6.30 -7.40
N PHE A 282 -8.89 -5.23 -6.63
CA PHE A 282 -8.25 -3.97 -6.99
C PHE A 282 -6.82 -4.14 -7.53
N ASP A 283 -5.92 -4.70 -6.72
CA ASP A 283 -4.52 -4.86 -7.12
C ASP A 283 -4.32 -6.06 -8.07
N ALA A 284 -5.15 -7.08 -7.96
CA ALA A 284 -5.07 -8.27 -8.81
C ALA A 284 -5.33 -7.95 -10.29
N LEU A 285 -6.21 -6.96 -10.58
CA LEU A 285 -6.54 -6.54 -11.95
C LEU A 285 -5.42 -5.75 -12.62
N ALA A 286 -4.56 -5.09 -11.86
CA ALA A 286 -3.55 -4.17 -12.39
C ALA A 286 -2.61 -4.83 -13.40
N GLY A 287 -2.16 -6.05 -13.14
CA GLY A 287 -1.16 -6.76 -13.93
C GLY A 287 -1.62 -8.08 -14.53
N ASP A 288 -2.90 -8.48 -14.43
CA ASP A 288 -3.40 -9.78 -14.89
C ASP A 288 -4.57 -9.63 -15.87
N PRO A 289 -4.30 -9.77 -17.21
CA PRO A 289 -5.35 -9.75 -18.23
C PRO A 289 -6.41 -10.84 -18.06
N THR A 290 -6.04 -12.00 -17.52
CA THR A 290 -7.00 -13.10 -17.33
C THR A 290 -7.95 -12.79 -16.16
N ALA A 291 -7.45 -12.17 -15.09
CA ALA A 291 -8.30 -11.65 -14.01
C ALA A 291 -9.30 -10.62 -14.57
N CYS A 292 -8.84 -9.68 -15.39
CA CYS A 292 -9.74 -8.72 -16.06
C CYS A 292 -10.77 -9.40 -16.97
N ALA A 293 -10.39 -10.44 -17.72
CA ALA A 293 -11.29 -11.16 -18.63
C ALA A 293 -12.39 -11.95 -17.90
N ASN A 294 -12.11 -12.39 -16.67
CA ASN A 294 -13.03 -13.19 -15.85
C ASN A 294 -13.82 -12.38 -14.84
N LEU A 295 -13.51 -11.09 -14.67
CA LEU A 295 -14.13 -10.21 -13.70
C LEU A 295 -15.64 -10.07 -13.91
N ASP A 296 -16.42 -10.09 -12.84
CA ASP A 296 -17.78 -9.57 -12.83
C ASP A 296 -17.73 -8.03 -12.80
N ALA A 297 -17.70 -7.44 -13.99
CA ALA A 297 -17.50 -6.00 -14.13
C ALA A 297 -18.66 -5.19 -13.58
N ASP A 298 -19.90 -5.71 -13.60
CA ASP A 298 -21.06 -5.01 -13.06
C ASP A 298 -20.95 -4.95 -11.53
N PHE A 299 -20.65 -6.07 -10.90
CA PHE A 299 -20.47 -6.13 -9.45
C PHE A 299 -19.26 -5.33 -8.96
N PHE A 300 -18.17 -5.29 -9.75
CA PHE A 300 -17.01 -4.44 -9.45
C PHE A 300 -17.36 -2.95 -9.52
N ILE A 301 -18.13 -2.52 -10.53
CA ILE A 301 -18.55 -1.12 -10.70
C ILE A 301 -19.54 -0.70 -9.60
N GLU A 302 -20.50 -1.59 -9.24
CA GLU A 302 -21.35 -1.39 -8.07
C GLU A 302 -20.52 -1.16 -6.80
N GLY A 303 -19.47 -1.97 -6.62
CA GLY A 303 -18.56 -1.81 -5.49
C GLY A 303 -17.76 -0.52 -5.49
N LEU A 304 -17.40 0.06 -6.65
CA LEU A 304 -16.81 1.41 -6.72
C LEU A 304 -17.77 2.47 -6.17
N GLN A 305 -19.08 2.38 -6.51
CA GLN A 305 -20.12 3.28 -6.01
C GLN A 305 -20.31 3.11 -4.51
N ASP A 306 -20.45 1.86 -4.05
CA ASP A 306 -20.62 1.54 -2.65
C ASP A 306 -19.47 2.04 -1.76
N ILE A 307 -18.23 2.01 -2.27
CA ILE A 307 -17.06 2.55 -1.57
C ILE A 307 -17.17 4.07 -1.44
N LEU A 308 -17.47 4.78 -2.52
CA LEU A 308 -17.54 6.24 -2.53
C LEU A 308 -18.75 6.81 -1.78
N ASP A 309 -19.83 6.05 -1.68
CA ASP A 309 -20.98 6.40 -0.84
C ASP A 309 -20.67 6.33 0.66
N ARG A 310 -19.68 5.49 1.04
CA ARG A 310 -19.28 5.27 2.43
C ARG A 310 -18.05 6.05 2.85
N LEU A 311 -17.09 6.22 1.94
CA LEU A 311 -15.88 7.00 2.14
C LEU A 311 -15.91 8.22 1.22
N THR A 312 -16.23 9.37 1.79
CA THR A 312 -16.33 10.64 1.06
C THR A 312 -15.03 11.45 1.07
N ASP A 313 -13.95 10.85 1.61
CA ASP A 313 -12.65 11.51 1.65
C ASP A 313 -11.98 11.59 0.28
N GLN A 314 -11.17 12.62 0.08
CA GLN A 314 -10.53 12.86 -1.21
C GLN A 314 -9.38 11.91 -1.53
N HIS A 315 -8.78 11.26 -0.51
CA HIS A 315 -7.77 10.22 -0.74
C HIS A 315 -8.38 9.02 -1.49
N THR A 316 -9.55 8.54 -1.02
CA THR A 316 -10.30 7.45 -1.65
C THR A 316 -10.80 7.84 -3.04
N ALA A 317 -11.40 9.04 -3.20
CA ALA A 317 -11.88 9.51 -4.50
C ALA A 317 -10.74 9.58 -5.55
N ASN A 318 -9.58 10.15 -5.18
CA ASN A 318 -8.39 10.16 -6.05
C ASN A 318 -7.87 8.75 -6.35
N THR A 319 -7.84 7.84 -5.36
CA THR A 319 -7.36 6.47 -5.54
C THR A 319 -8.19 5.72 -6.58
N LEU A 320 -9.51 5.77 -6.46
CA LEU A 320 -10.41 5.08 -7.38
C LEU A 320 -10.44 5.73 -8.76
N ALA A 321 -10.46 7.07 -8.84
CA ALA A 321 -10.39 7.78 -10.12
C ALA A 321 -9.09 7.48 -10.88
N ALA A 322 -7.95 7.55 -10.18
CA ALA A 322 -6.64 7.27 -10.76
C ALA A 322 -6.47 5.80 -11.16
N PHE A 323 -7.00 4.86 -10.37
CA PHE A 323 -7.02 3.44 -10.71
C PHE A 323 -7.79 3.19 -12.01
N CYS A 324 -9.01 3.69 -12.12
CA CYS A 324 -9.82 3.54 -13.32
C CYS A 324 -9.15 4.18 -14.54
N ALA A 325 -8.65 5.41 -14.41
CA ALA A 325 -8.08 6.16 -15.52
C ALA A 325 -6.71 5.64 -15.98
N HIS A 326 -5.81 5.35 -15.04
CA HIS A 326 -4.42 5.01 -15.34
C HIS A 326 -4.11 3.52 -15.19
N THR A 327 -4.36 2.94 -14.03
CA THR A 327 -3.97 1.54 -13.79
C THR A 327 -4.72 0.60 -14.75
N ILE A 328 -5.99 0.85 -14.96
CA ILE A 328 -6.84 0.05 -15.85
C ILE A 328 -6.91 0.66 -17.25
N GLY A 329 -7.10 1.97 -17.38
CA GLY A 329 -7.40 2.61 -18.66
C GLY A 329 -6.21 2.81 -19.61
N ALA A 330 -4.97 2.90 -19.08
CA ALA A 330 -3.82 3.33 -19.88
C ALA A 330 -3.31 2.30 -20.91
N HIS A 331 -3.59 1.00 -20.74
CA HIS A 331 -2.97 -0.04 -21.55
C HIS A 331 -3.99 -1.05 -22.10
N ARG A 332 -3.82 -1.42 -23.37
CA ARG A 332 -4.49 -2.58 -23.96
C ARG A 332 -3.63 -3.83 -23.74
N THR A 333 -4.27 -4.92 -23.40
CA THR A 333 -3.62 -6.21 -23.15
C THR A 333 -3.49 -7.06 -24.40
N GLY A 334 -4.24 -6.72 -25.45
CA GLY A 334 -4.39 -7.55 -26.66
C GLY A 334 -5.36 -8.73 -26.49
N HIS A 335 -5.94 -8.89 -25.30
CA HIS A 335 -6.98 -9.89 -25.04
C HIS A 335 -8.36 -9.21 -25.12
N PRO A 336 -9.20 -9.49 -26.14
CA PRO A 336 -10.41 -8.71 -26.43
C PRO A 336 -11.38 -8.59 -25.24
N ARG A 337 -11.59 -9.70 -24.50
CA ARG A 337 -12.48 -9.72 -23.35
C ARG A 337 -11.92 -8.90 -22.18
N ALA A 338 -10.62 -9.01 -21.91
CA ALA A 338 -9.96 -8.19 -20.89
C ALA A 338 -10.02 -6.71 -21.25
N ASP A 339 -9.74 -6.37 -22.52
CA ASP A 339 -9.76 -4.99 -22.99
C ASP A 339 -11.17 -4.37 -22.92
N ALA A 340 -12.22 -5.16 -23.21
CA ALA A 340 -13.60 -4.71 -23.04
C ALA A 340 -13.95 -4.44 -21.57
N THR A 341 -13.56 -5.33 -20.66
CA THR A 341 -13.74 -5.13 -19.20
C THR A 341 -12.97 -3.90 -18.71
N ARG A 342 -11.71 -3.76 -19.13
CA ARG A 342 -10.87 -2.62 -18.77
C ARG A 342 -11.47 -1.29 -19.26
N ALA A 343 -12.01 -1.26 -20.48
CA ALA A 343 -12.68 -0.06 -21.01
C ALA A 343 -13.89 0.34 -20.13
N ARG A 344 -14.72 -0.62 -19.73
CA ARG A 344 -15.87 -0.36 -18.84
C ARG A 344 -15.45 0.21 -17.48
N ILE A 345 -14.37 -0.33 -16.88
CA ILE A 345 -13.86 0.18 -15.60
C ILE A 345 -13.23 1.57 -15.81
N ALA A 346 -12.50 1.78 -16.90
CA ALA A 346 -11.89 3.07 -17.22
C ALA A 346 -12.94 4.18 -17.37
N ASP A 347 -14.09 3.87 -17.95
CA ASP A 347 -15.22 4.80 -18.11
C ASP A 347 -15.76 5.28 -16.75
N CYS A 348 -15.56 4.51 -15.66
CA CYS A 348 -15.95 4.93 -14.32
C CYS A 348 -15.19 6.17 -13.83
N ALA A 349 -14.00 6.45 -14.33
CA ALA A 349 -13.26 7.66 -13.99
C ALA A 349 -14.09 8.93 -14.30
N HIS A 350 -14.97 8.89 -15.31
CA HIS A 350 -15.82 10.02 -15.69
C HIS A 350 -16.76 10.43 -14.56
N TRP A 351 -17.56 9.51 -14.04
CA TRP A 351 -18.52 9.82 -12.99
C TRP A 351 -17.82 10.02 -11.63
N ILE A 352 -16.73 9.30 -11.34
CA ILE A 352 -15.97 9.50 -10.11
C ILE A 352 -15.42 10.92 -10.03
N VAL A 353 -14.79 11.42 -11.10
CA VAL A 353 -14.22 12.77 -11.15
C VAL A 353 -15.32 13.82 -11.09
N ARG A 354 -16.45 13.62 -11.78
CA ARG A 354 -17.53 14.61 -11.82
C ARG A 354 -18.34 14.70 -10.52
N ASN A 355 -18.47 13.60 -9.79
CA ASN A 355 -19.38 13.56 -8.65
C ASN A 355 -18.66 13.56 -7.29
N HIS A 356 -17.37 13.15 -7.25
CA HIS A 356 -16.68 12.91 -5.97
C HIS A 356 -15.35 13.66 -5.84
N LEU A 357 -14.75 14.15 -6.95
CA LEU A 357 -13.45 14.81 -6.86
C LEU A 357 -13.62 16.31 -6.61
N THR A 358 -12.96 16.81 -5.55
CA THR A 358 -12.93 18.25 -5.21
C THR A 358 -11.51 18.81 -5.16
N GLU A 359 -10.52 17.94 -4.91
CA GLU A 359 -9.10 18.28 -4.95
C GLU A 359 -8.28 17.17 -5.56
N LEU A 360 -7.09 17.47 -6.04
CA LEU A 360 -6.18 16.54 -6.71
C LEU A 360 -5.04 16.13 -5.80
N HIS A 361 -4.79 14.82 -5.68
CA HIS A 361 -3.69 14.23 -4.94
C HIS A 361 -2.63 13.67 -5.89
N PRO A 362 -1.65 14.46 -6.34
CA PRO A 362 -0.73 14.10 -7.41
C PRO A 362 0.06 12.81 -7.20
N LEU A 363 0.47 12.51 -5.97
CA LEU A 363 1.20 11.28 -5.66
C LEU A 363 0.36 10.02 -5.91
N ILE A 364 -0.93 10.04 -5.61
CA ILE A 364 -1.84 8.92 -5.90
C ILE A 364 -1.89 8.65 -7.40
N TRP A 365 -2.03 9.69 -8.21
CA TRP A 365 -2.06 9.58 -9.66
C TRP A 365 -0.73 9.10 -10.24
N ALA A 366 0.40 9.49 -9.64
CA ALA A 366 1.71 8.99 -10.01
C ALA A 366 1.86 7.49 -9.72
N HIS A 367 1.43 7.05 -8.53
CA HIS A 367 1.43 5.62 -8.17
C HIS A 367 0.48 4.81 -9.03
N ALA A 368 -0.71 5.33 -9.36
CA ALA A 368 -1.66 4.67 -10.25
C ALA A 368 -1.09 4.46 -11.66
N ALA A 369 -0.34 5.44 -12.19
CA ALA A 369 0.33 5.32 -13.46
C ALA A 369 1.45 4.25 -13.47
N ALA A 370 2.00 3.93 -12.30
CA ALA A 370 2.94 2.84 -12.07
C ALA A 370 2.25 1.52 -11.61
N GLY A 371 0.90 1.44 -11.70
CA GLY A 371 0.14 0.25 -11.33
C GLY A 371 0.04 -0.01 -9.82
N PHE A 372 0.24 0.99 -8.98
CA PHE A 372 0.33 0.86 -7.52
C PHE A 372 1.39 -0.16 -7.06
N ASP A 373 2.49 -0.25 -7.81
CA ASP A 373 3.58 -1.16 -7.50
C ASP A 373 4.28 -0.76 -6.20
N ASN A 374 4.19 -1.62 -5.18
CA ASN A 374 4.85 -1.44 -3.88
C ASN A 374 6.38 -1.56 -3.95
N GLY A 375 6.92 -2.17 -5.01
CA GLY A 375 8.35 -2.27 -5.27
C GLY A 375 8.95 -1.07 -5.99
N LEU A 376 8.12 -0.07 -6.34
CA LEU A 376 8.56 1.08 -7.12
C LEU A 376 9.57 1.94 -6.36
N ARG A 377 10.79 2.06 -6.88
CA ARG A 377 11.78 3.01 -6.39
C ARG A 377 11.57 4.36 -7.05
N VAL A 378 11.34 5.39 -6.26
CA VAL A 378 11.14 6.76 -6.71
C VAL A 378 12.41 7.59 -6.48
N PRO A 379 13.26 7.79 -7.50
CA PRO A 379 14.53 8.51 -7.35
C PRO A 379 14.35 9.99 -6.99
N SER A 380 13.24 10.60 -7.40
CA SER A 380 12.91 11.99 -7.12
C SER A 380 11.42 12.15 -6.82
N PRO A 381 11.03 12.22 -5.52
CA PRO A 381 9.63 12.40 -5.12
C PRO A 381 8.96 13.61 -5.78
N ARG A 382 9.66 14.76 -5.86
CA ARG A 382 9.13 15.97 -6.50
C ARG A 382 8.82 15.80 -7.99
N ARG A 383 9.69 15.10 -8.75
CA ARG A 383 9.45 14.83 -10.17
C ARG A 383 8.32 13.82 -10.36
N PHE A 384 8.27 12.83 -9.50
CA PHE A 384 7.22 11.84 -9.51
C PHE A 384 5.85 12.47 -9.25
N GLU A 385 5.74 13.31 -8.23
CA GLU A 385 4.53 14.09 -7.92
C GLU A 385 4.14 15.00 -9.09
N ALA A 386 5.08 15.78 -9.65
CA ALA A 386 4.81 16.66 -10.79
C ALA A 386 4.32 15.88 -12.02
N THR A 387 4.87 14.69 -12.29
CA THR A 387 4.40 13.81 -13.36
C THR A 387 2.98 13.32 -13.09
N GLY A 388 2.67 12.93 -11.86
CA GLY A 388 1.34 12.54 -11.44
C GLY A 388 0.32 13.66 -11.64
N GLN A 389 0.65 14.88 -11.24
CA GLN A 389 -0.19 16.05 -11.46
C GLN A 389 -0.48 16.30 -12.95
N GLN A 390 0.55 16.27 -13.78
CA GLN A 390 0.40 16.47 -15.23
C GLN A 390 -0.49 15.40 -15.86
N ASN A 391 -0.28 14.14 -15.47
CA ASN A 391 -1.08 13.02 -15.98
C ASN A 391 -2.55 13.15 -15.56
N ALA A 392 -2.81 13.46 -14.30
CA ALA A 392 -4.14 13.67 -13.77
C ALA A 392 -4.87 14.82 -14.49
N LEU A 393 -4.22 15.97 -14.62
CA LEU A 393 -4.81 17.14 -15.30
C LEU A 393 -5.16 16.83 -16.77
N ARG A 394 -4.32 16.03 -17.48
CA ARG A 394 -4.66 15.61 -18.86
C ARG A 394 -5.90 14.72 -18.90
N VAL A 395 -5.99 13.73 -18.00
CA VAL A 395 -7.17 12.87 -17.91
C VAL A 395 -8.42 13.72 -17.63
N ILE A 396 -8.36 14.57 -16.61
CA ILE A 396 -9.47 15.44 -16.23
C ILE A 396 -9.88 16.35 -17.39
N ALA A 397 -8.92 16.98 -18.08
CA ALA A 397 -9.20 17.81 -19.26
C ALA A 397 -9.92 17.02 -20.37
N THR A 398 -9.56 15.74 -20.57
CA THR A 398 -10.24 14.87 -21.53
C THR A 398 -11.67 14.55 -21.10
N LEU A 399 -11.92 14.35 -19.80
CA LEU A 399 -13.27 14.11 -19.28
C LEU A 399 -14.22 15.31 -19.40
N PHE A 400 -13.65 16.53 -19.49
CA PHE A 400 -14.39 17.80 -19.66
C PHE A 400 -14.17 18.44 -21.05
N GLN A 401 -13.73 17.66 -22.05
CA GLN A 401 -13.34 18.18 -23.35
C GLN A 401 -14.46 18.99 -24.05
N ASN A 402 -15.72 18.61 -23.89
CA ASN A 402 -16.84 19.30 -24.51
C ASN A 402 -17.04 20.69 -23.89
N GLU A 403 -17.06 20.77 -22.57
CA GLU A 403 -17.21 22.04 -21.85
C GLU A 403 -16.02 22.96 -22.14
N ILE A 404 -14.81 22.43 -22.21
CA ILE A 404 -13.60 23.19 -22.52
C ILE A 404 -13.61 23.65 -23.99
N ALA A 405 -14.10 22.84 -24.92
CA ALA A 405 -14.26 23.23 -26.33
C ALA A 405 -15.28 24.34 -26.50
N ASP A 406 -16.31 24.40 -25.65
CA ASP A 406 -17.31 25.49 -25.59
C ASP A 406 -16.76 26.77 -24.93
N GLY A 407 -15.46 26.83 -24.59
CA GLY A 407 -14.80 27.98 -23.97
C GLY A 407 -15.09 28.15 -22.48
N ARG A 408 -15.48 27.07 -21.79
CA ARG A 408 -15.72 27.11 -20.34
C ARG A 408 -14.46 26.71 -19.57
N ARG A 409 -14.34 27.27 -18.36
CA ARG A 409 -13.40 26.80 -17.33
C ARG A 409 -14.10 25.84 -16.39
N ILE A 410 -13.36 24.84 -15.93
CA ILE A 410 -13.84 23.86 -14.95
C ILE A 410 -13.20 24.21 -13.60
N ILE A 411 -14.02 24.61 -12.65
CA ILE A 411 -13.61 25.00 -11.29
C ILE A 411 -14.08 23.89 -10.34
N PHE A 412 -13.14 23.26 -9.64
CA PHE A 412 -13.47 22.27 -8.63
C PHE A 412 -13.73 22.99 -7.30
N THR A 413 -14.96 22.89 -6.82
CA THR A 413 -15.43 23.44 -5.55
C THR A 413 -15.60 22.33 -4.51
N ALA A 414 -15.97 22.68 -3.28
CA ALA A 414 -16.28 21.68 -2.23
C ALA A 414 -17.48 20.77 -2.59
N GLU A 415 -18.38 21.27 -3.48
CA GLU A 415 -19.57 20.55 -3.96
C GLU A 415 -19.31 19.80 -5.27
N GLY A 416 -18.09 19.86 -5.81
CA GLY A 416 -17.70 19.24 -7.06
C GLY A 416 -17.35 20.24 -8.17
N PRO A 417 -17.11 19.77 -9.42
CA PRO A 417 -16.71 20.60 -10.54
C PRO A 417 -17.88 21.41 -11.13
N VAL A 418 -17.63 22.69 -11.36
CA VAL A 418 -18.57 23.63 -12.00
C VAL A 418 -17.95 24.16 -13.30
N ALA A 419 -18.74 24.21 -14.38
CA ALA A 419 -18.30 24.77 -15.66
C ALA A 419 -18.76 26.21 -15.79
N GLU A 420 -17.84 27.17 -15.81
CA GLU A 420 -18.12 28.61 -15.94
C GLU A 420 -17.64 29.14 -17.30
N HIS A 421 -18.33 30.10 -17.86
CA HIS A 421 -17.89 30.83 -19.06
C HIS A 421 -16.71 31.75 -18.70
N CYS A 422 -15.67 31.78 -19.56
CA CYS A 422 -14.53 32.68 -19.42
C CYS A 422 -14.93 34.14 -19.65
#